data_8df899e0769822edb28c731f662aaa89
#
_entry.id   8df899e0769822edb28c731f662aaa89
#
_cell.length_a   1.000
_cell.length_b   1.000
_cell.length_c   1.000
_cell.angle_alpha   90.00
_cell.angle_beta   90.00
_cell.angle_gamma   90.00
#
_symmetry.space_group_name_H-M   'P 1'
#
loop_
_entity.id
_entity.type
_entity.pdbx_description
1 polymer ?
#
loop_
_entity_poly.entity_id
_entity_poly.type
_entity_poly.pdbx_seq_one_letter_code
_entity_poly.pdbx_strand_id
1 'polypeptide(L)'
;NSKPVVPHYPGEVGLCTDFFQVAREMFARTKRMDVGSAVMSILASGGPIAQAERVGSFLALHGMDPDEVRKLHIGFSAGRFEFMARPYGIVPRNALEEAAWPALRGQIFSEASEIFLRLLNGEIVSSDKVEPTILTRSNFRTDDDWSEVQRVAQNEMELDSPPDSINMGNRYLFEDIKTIPQDWRRELLNLVLGSHDSALQEKVNRFRPVQVFNLSITPPNIIEETHERMSTSYHVDGGKWERRMMPRTVMVFVNDEEGMTKDQQDEAAMGEARSALSTYWSALEGTIDPSKIERATDNAVIGSVDSVSKQISERFHPDDRIMCWFDFFNHDSDRVMRNMMAFMNKVAPRVNGGI
;
A
#
# COMPACT_ATOMS: atom_id res chain seq x y z
N ASN A 1 -0.61 2.61 -25.58
CA ASN A 1 -1.20 3.87 -25.10
C ASN A 1 -1.03 3.98 -23.59
N SER A 2 0.13 4.49 -23.17
CA SER A 2 0.36 4.78 -21.76
C SER A 2 -0.51 5.98 -21.36
N LYS A 3 -1.56 5.76 -20.59
CA LYS A 3 -2.25 6.84 -19.93
C LYS A 3 -1.32 7.38 -18.84
N PRO A 4 -1.21 8.70 -18.64
CA PRO A 4 -0.50 9.25 -17.49
C PRO A 4 -1.11 8.69 -16.19
N VAL A 5 -0.35 8.62 -15.13
CA VAL A 5 -0.78 8.09 -13.83
C VAL A 5 -1.96 8.91 -13.30
N VAL A 6 -1.95 10.21 -13.57
CA VAL A 6 -3.05 11.13 -13.32
C VAL A 6 -3.42 11.76 -14.67
N PRO A 7 -4.41 11.22 -15.38
CA PRO A 7 -4.66 11.53 -16.79
C PRO A 7 -4.89 13.01 -17.09
N HIS A 8 -5.37 13.77 -16.11
CA HIS A 8 -5.79 15.16 -16.28
C HIS A 8 -4.93 16.14 -15.46
N TYR A 9 -3.84 15.67 -14.88
CA TYR A 9 -2.90 16.49 -14.14
C TYR A 9 -1.58 16.60 -14.91
N PRO A 10 -1.18 17.82 -15.34
CA PRO A 10 0.08 18.03 -16.04
C PRO A 10 1.22 17.94 -15.03
N GLY A 11 1.75 16.80 -14.75
CA GLY A 11 2.85 16.77 -13.83
C GLY A 11 3.38 15.38 -13.52
N GLU A 12 3.92 15.28 -12.43
CA GLU A 12 4.99 14.48 -11.91
C GLU A 12 4.69 13.00 -11.68
N VAL A 13 3.51 12.53 -11.98
CA VAL A 13 3.06 11.24 -11.45
C VAL A 13 3.77 10.01 -12.04
N GLY A 14 4.66 10.23 -12.95
CA GLY A 14 5.59 9.19 -13.42
C GLY A 14 7.02 9.37 -12.96
N LEU A 15 7.33 10.47 -12.26
CA LEU A 15 8.69 10.86 -11.88
C LEU A 15 8.80 10.96 -10.36
N CYS A 16 8.63 9.84 -9.69
CA CYS A 16 8.89 9.79 -8.25
C CYS A 16 10.38 9.74 -7.99
N THR A 17 10.83 10.52 -7.01
CA THR A 17 12.16 10.31 -6.42
C THR A 17 12.24 8.89 -5.87
N ASP A 18 13.38 8.24 -6.06
CA ASP A 18 13.59 6.90 -5.54
C ASP A 18 13.45 6.89 -4.02
N PHE A 19 12.53 6.06 -3.51
CA PHE A 19 12.23 6.00 -2.09
C PHE A 19 13.48 5.71 -1.24
N PHE A 20 14.36 4.82 -1.68
CA PHE A 20 15.55 4.45 -0.90
C PHE A 20 16.55 5.61 -0.79
N GLN A 21 16.65 6.45 -1.82
CA GLN A 21 17.46 7.67 -1.73
C GLN A 21 16.88 8.66 -0.74
N VAL A 22 15.55 8.87 -0.77
CA VAL A 22 14.85 9.72 0.21
C VAL A 22 15.01 9.15 1.61
N ALA A 23 14.80 7.84 1.80
CA ALA A 23 14.95 7.19 3.09
C ALA A 23 16.36 7.38 3.67
N ARG A 24 17.41 7.22 2.84
CA ARG A 24 18.79 7.46 3.25
C ARG A 24 19.00 8.89 3.75
N GLU A 25 18.47 9.87 3.01
CA GLU A 25 18.57 11.27 3.41
C GLU A 25 17.82 11.57 4.70
N MET A 26 16.63 10.98 4.88
CA MET A 26 15.85 11.13 6.10
C MET A 26 16.55 10.50 7.30
N PHE A 27 17.12 9.31 7.17
CA PHE A 27 17.93 8.69 8.23
C PHE A 27 19.16 9.51 8.58
N ALA A 28 19.83 10.10 7.57
CA ALA A 28 21.01 10.95 7.80
C ALA A 28 20.67 12.24 8.60
N ARG A 29 19.46 12.78 8.42
CA ARG A 29 19.00 14.03 9.07
C ARG A 29 18.26 13.82 10.37
N THR A 30 17.90 12.60 10.73
CA THR A 30 17.12 12.28 11.92
C THR A 30 17.85 11.27 12.81
N LYS A 31 17.47 11.19 14.09
CA LYS A 31 18.12 10.28 15.05
C LYS A 31 17.18 9.24 15.67
N ARG A 32 15.87 9.46 15.59
CA ARG A 32 14.88 8.63 16.31
C ARG A 32 13.74 8.16 15.40
N MET A 33 13.69 8.67 14.18
CA MET A 33 12.56 8.43 13.28
C MET A 33 12.80 7.18 12.44
N ASP A 34 11.86 6.26 12.44
CA ASP A 34 11.75 5.24 11.42
C ASP A 34 11.30 5.88 10.09
N VAL A 35 11.66 5.26 8.98
CA VAL A 35 11.28 5.74 7.65
C VAL A 35 10.51 4.67 6.91
N GLY A 36 9.42 5.04 6.24
CA GLY A 36 8.58 4.08 5.53
C GLY A 36 8.13 4.56 4.15
N SER A 37 7.98 3.62 3.22
CA SER A 37 7.31 3.87 1.95
C SER A 37 5.79 3.91 2.16
N ALA A 38 5.11 4.76 1.38
CA ALA A 38 3.65 4.79 1.42
C ALA A 38 3.06 3.46 0.96
N VAL A 39 3.27 3.04 -0.27
CA VAL A 39 3.12 1.66 -0.76
C VAL A 39 3.87 1.56 -2.08
N MET A 40 4.90 0.74 -2.15
CA MET A 40 5.61 0.47 -3.39
C MET A 40 4.87 -0.57 -4.24
N SER A 41 4.80 -0.37 -5.54
CA SER A 41 4.39 -1.44 -6.45
C SER A 41 5.57 -2.40 -6.68
N ILE A 42 5.43 -3.64 -6.22
CA ILE A 42 6.44 -4.68 -6.48
C ILE A 42 6.30 -5.29 -7.89
N LEU A 43 5.32 -4.85 -8.67
CA LEU A 43 5.18 -5.20 -10.09
C LEU A 43 5.88 -4.20 -11.01
N ALA A 44 6.23 -3.02 -10.48
CA ALA A 44 6.93 -1.96 -11.19
C ALA A 44 8.43 -1.95 -10.84
N SER A 45 9.19 -1.10 -11.54
CA SER A 45 10.60 -0.79 -11.23
C SER A 45 11.51 -2.04 -11.14
N GLY A 46 11.32 -2.97 -12.07
CA GLY A 46 12.11 -4.20 -12.16
C GLY A 46 11.50 -5.42 -11.48
N GLY A 47 10.30 -5.29 -10.93
CA GLY A 47 9.57 -6.43 -10.36
C GLY A 47 10.05 -6.86 -8.97
N PRO A 48 9.56 -8.01 -8.46
CA PRO A 48 9.82 -8.47 -7.09
C PRO A 48 11.30 -8.74 -6.82
N ILE A 49 12.06 -9.19 -7.81
CA ILE A 49 13.49 -9.51 -7.67
C ILE A 49 14.28 -8.23 -7.43
N ALA A 50 14.15 -7.23 -8.30
CA ALA A 50 14.85 -5.95 -8.16
C ALA A 50 14.45 -5.21 -6.87
N GLN A 51 13.18 -5.31 -6.45
CA GLN A 51 12.75 -4.71 -5.20
C GLN A 51 13.37 -5.42 -3.98
N ALA A 52 13.48 -6.74 -3.99
CA ALA A 52 14.16 -7.49 -2.92
C ALA A 52 15.65 -7.14 -2.83
N GLU A 53 16.34 -7.01 -3.97
CA GLU A 53 17.73 -6.57 -4.02
C GLU A 53 17.93 -5.17 -3.45
N ARG A 54 17.05 -4.23 -3.80
CA ARG A 54 17.11 -2.84 -3.31
C ARG A 54 16.88 -2.76 -1.81
N VAL A 55 15.91 -3.50 -1.27
CA VAL A 55 15.67 -3.60 0.18
C VAL A 55 16.89 -4.19 0.88
N GLY A 56 17.41 -5.32 0.42
CA GLY A 56 18.56 -5.98 1.01
C GLY A 56 19.81 -5.10 0.98
N SER A 57 20.08 -4.46 -0.17
CA SER A 57 21.23 -3.55 -0.33
C SER A 57 21.14 -2.33 0.58
N PHE A 58 19.94 -1.73 0.68
CA PHE A 58 19.70 -0.60 1.58
C PHE A 58 19.96 -0.99 3.04
N LEU A 59 19.39 -2.10 3.48
CA LEU A 59 19.48 -2.56 4.88
C LEU A 59 20.88 -3.05 5.24
N ALA A 60 21.64 -3.61 4.30
CA ALA A 60 23.04 -3.94 4.52
C ALA A 60 23.87 -2.69 4.84
N LEU A 61 23.62 -1.59 4.12
CA LEU A 61 24.29 -0.32 4.38
C LEU A 61 23.78 0.38 5.65
N HIS A 62 22.48 0.39 5.85
CA HIS A 62 21.84 1.01 7.02
C HIS A 62 22.21 0.31 8.32
N GLY A 63 22.29 -1.01 8.31
CA GLY A 63 22.64 -1.84 9.47
C GLY A 63 24.15 -2.03 9.69
N MET A 64 25.04 -1.32 8.96
CA MET A 64 26.49 -1.37 9.22
C MET A 64 26.87 -0.78 10.59
N ASP A 65 26.10 0.20 11.07
CA ASP A 65 26.23 0.68 12.44
C ASP A 65 25.53 -0.33 13.38
N PRO A 66 26.27 -0.98 14.28
CA PRO A 66 25.68 -1.96 15.21
C PRO A 66 24.67 -1.34 16.18
N ASP A 67 24.77 -0.03 16.44
CA ASP A 67 23.88 0.70 17.33
C ASP A 67 22.60 1.22 16.60
N GLU A 68 22.49 1.02 15.29
CA GLU A 68 21.28 1.40 14.55
C GLU A 68 20.10 0.53 14.97
N VAL A 69 19.00 1.17 15.34
CA VAL A 69 17.75 0.52 15.79
C VAL A 69 16.52 0.98 15.02
N ARG A 70 16.69 2.03 14.18
CA ARG A 70 15.58 2.62 13.41
C ARG A 70 15.23 1.70 12.25
N LYS A 71 13.93 1.52 12.05
CA LYS A 71 13.41 0.57 11.06
C LYS A 71 13.09 1.23 9.73
N LEU A 72 13.34 0.49 8.67
CA LEU A 72 12.80 0.74 7.34
C LEU A 72 11.46 0.01 7.23
N HIS A 73 10.38 0.76 7.05
CA HIS A 73 9.05 0.20 6.81
C HIS A 73 8.79 0.15 5.31
N ILE A 74 8.60 -1.03 4.77
CA ILE A 74 8.28 -1.23 3.36
C ILE A 74 6.82 -1.64 3.22
N GLY A 75 5.98 -0.68 2.82
CA GLY A 75 4.66 -0.97 2.30
C GLY A 75 4.75 -1.46 0.86
N PHE A 76 4.11 -2.58 0.52
CA PHE A 76 4.12 -3.11 -0.84
C PHE A 76 2.73 -3.52 -1.33
N SER A 77 2.50 -3.35 -2.65
CA SER A 77 1.22 -3.64 -3.30
C SER A 77 1.41 -3.97 -4.79
N ALA A 78 0.31 -4.29 -5.45
CA ALA A 78 0.27 -4.41 -6.92
C ALA A 78 0.45 -3.06 -7.64
N GLY A 79 0.27 -1.95 -6.94
CA GLY A 79 0.09 -0.63 -7.52
C GLY A 79 -1.39 -0.36 -7.87
N ARG A 80 -1.82 0.88 -7.64
CA ARG A 80 -3.22 1.29 -7.82
C ARG A 80 -3.65 1.26 -9.29
N PHE A 81 -2.76 1.68 -10.18
CA PHE A 81 -3.07 1.88 -11.59
C PHE A 81 -2.35 0.85 -12.46
N GLU A 82 -3.10 0.22 -13.34
CA GLU A 82 -2.60 -0.81 -14.23
C GLU A 82 -1.41 -0.34 -15.08
N PHE A 83 -1.48 0.87 -15.59
CA PHE A 83 -0.44 1.43 -16.46
C PHE A 83 0.90 1.66 -15.75
N MET A 84 0.97 1.66 -14.41
CA MET A 84 2.24 1.75 -13.68
C MET A 84 3.14 0.53 -13.89
N ALA A 85 2.55 -0.65 -14.02
CA ALA A 85 3.29 -1.89 -14.22
C ALA A 85 3.51 -2.22 -15.72
N ARG A 86 2.73 -1.60 -16.61
CA ARG A 86 2.80 -1.80 -18.06
C ARG A 86 4.19 -1.61 -18.68
N PRO A 87 4.93 -0.53 -18.35
CA PRO A 87 6.30 -0.32 -18.85
C PRO A 87 7.27 -1.43 -18.46
N TYR A 88 6.93 -2.20 -17.44
CA TYR A 88 7.72 -3.32 -16.92
C TYR A 88 7.22 -4.68 -17.40
N GLY A 89 6.43 -4.71 -18.46
CA GLY A 89 5.99 -5.93 -19.11
C GLY A 89 4.81 -6.64 -18.44
N ILE A 90 4.14 -6.00 -17.47
CA ILE A 90 2.92 -6.53 -16.84
C ILE A 90 1.72 -6.16 -17.71
N VAL A 91 1.53 -6.95 -18.76
CA VAL A 91 0.45 -6.86 -19.75
C VAL A 91 -0.02 -8.27 -20.10
N PRO A 92 -1.24 -8.46 -20.62
CA PRO A 92 -1.66 -9.76 -21.16
C PRO A 92 -0.71 -10.24 -22.28
N ARG A 93 -0.36 -11.52 -22.29
CA ARG A 93 0.55 -12.13 -23.27
C ARG A 93 -0.19 -12.78 -24.44
N ASN A 94 -1.46 -13.16 -24.24
CA ASN A 94 -2.32 -13.83 -25.22
C ASN A 94 -3.80 -13.53 -24.94
N ALA A 95 -4.71 -14.09 -25.77
CA ALA A 95 -6.14 -13.86 -25.64
C ALA A 95 -6.71 -14.41 -24.33
N LEU A 96 -6.20 -15.52 -23.82
CA LEU A 96 -6.63 -16.10 -22.55
C LEU A 96 -6.28 -15.17 -21.39
N GLU A 97 -5.07 -14.63 -21.35
CA GLU A 97 -4.68 -13.65 -20.33
C GLU A 97 -5.49 -12.35 -20.43
N GLU A 98 -5.81 -11.90 -21.65
CA GLU A 98 -6.65 -10.71 -21.85
C GLU A 98 -8.04 -10.91 -21.24
N ALA A 99 -8.68 -12.05 -21.53
CA ALA A 99 -10.00 -12.40 -20.98
C ALA A 99 -9.96 -12.53 -19.44
N ALA A 100 -8.91 -13.15 -18.90
CA ALA A 100 -8.74 -13.38 -17.47
C ALA A 100 -8.16 -12.17 -16.70
N TRP A 101 -7.80 -11.08 -17.38
CA TRP A 101 -6.97 -10.01 -16.85
C TRP A 101 -7.46 -9.39 -15.53
N PRO A 102 -8.77 -9.14 -15.34
CA PRO A 102 -9.27 -8.58 -14.08
C PRO A 102 -8.93 -9.44 -12.83
N ALA A 103 -8.96 -10.77 -13.00
CA ALA A 103 -8.61 -11.72 -11.93
C ALA A 103 -7.10 -11.99 -11.88
N LEU A 104 -6.47 -12.14 -13.05
CA LEU A 104 -5.07 -12.52 -13.20
C LEU A 104 -4.10 -11.51 -12.58
N ARG A 105 -4.39 -10.22 -12.61
CA ARG A 105 -3.57 -9.18 -11.98
C ARG A 105 -3.36 -9.40 -10.48
N GLY A 106 -4.41 -9.83 -9.77
CA GLY A 106 -4.31 -10.18 -8.36
C GLY A 106 -3.40 -11.38 -8.13
N GLN A 107 -3.47 -12.37 -9.00
CA GLN A 107 -2.63 -13.57 -8.93
C GLN A 107 -1.16 -13.29 -9.27
N ILE A 108 -0.89 -12.44 -10.27
CA ILE A 108 0.47 -11.96 -10.56
C ILE A 108 1.07 -11.24 -9.34
N PHE A 109 0.27 -10.47 -8.62
CA PHE A 109 0.73 -9.83 -7.39
C PHE A 109 0.97 -10.83 -6.27
N SER A 110 0.15 -11.88 -6.16
CA SER A 110 0.37 -12.96 -5.20
C SER A 110 1.68 -13.71 -5.48
N GLU A 111 1.95 -14.06 -6.75
CA GLU A 111 3.22 -14.66 -7.19
C GLU A 111 4.43 -13.74 -6.88
N ALA A 112 4.32 -12.46 -7.27
CA ALA A 112 5.37 -11.47 -6.98
C ALA A 112 5.64 -11.31 -5.48
N SER A 113 4.59 -11.35 -4.65
CA SER A 113 4.72 -11.26 -3.19
C SER A 113 5.48 -12.45 -2.62
N GLU A 114 5.19 -13.67 -3.08
CA GLU A 114 5.93 -14.86 -2.67
C GLU A 114 7.41 -14.76 -3.05
N ILE A 115 7.72 -14.43 -4.31
CA ILE A 115 9.10 -14.26 -4.78
C ILE A 115 9.84 -13.22 -3.94
N PHE A 116 9.22 -12.04 -3.74
CA PHE A 116 9.79 -10.96 -2.97
C PHE A 116 10.14 -11.37 -1.53
N LEU A 117 9.21 -12.01 -0.85
CA LEU A 117 9.38 -12.40 0.56
C LEU A 117 10.40 -13.51 0.74
N ARG A 118 10.40 -14.53 -0.14
CA ARG A 118 11.38 -15.63 -0.09
C ARG A 118 12.80 -15.14 -0.37
N LEU A 119 12.97 -14.23 -1.32
CA LEU A 119 14.27 -13.59 -1.57
C LEU A 119 14.74 -12.76 -0.37
N LEU A 120 13.84 -12.05 0.32
CA LEU A 120 14.17 -11.33 1.56
C LEU A 120 14.51 -12.27 2.73
N ASN A 121 14.05 -13.51 2.71
CA ASN A 121 14.50 -14.54 3.65
C ASN A 121 15.90 -15.07 3.34
N GLY A 122 16.47 -14.72 2.17
CA GLY A 122 17.76 -15.24 1.73
C GLY A 122 17.67 -16.62 1.07
N GLU A 123 16.48 -17.03 0.64
CA GLU A 123 16.27 -18.27 -0.08
C GLU A 123 16.86 -18.18 -1.50
N ILE A 124 17.24 -19.35 -2.03
CA ILE A 124 17.47 -19.54 -3.46
C ILE A 124 16.13 -19.94 -4.06
N VAL A 125 15.60 -19.13 -4.97
CA VAL A 125 14.26 -19.29 -5.54
C VAL A 125 14.37 -19.59 -7.03
N SER A 126 13.57 -20.54 -7.50
CA SER A 126 13.30 -20.83 -8.92
C SER A 126 11.81 -20.75 -9.19
N SER A 127 11.41 -20.42 -10.42
CA SER A 127 10.00 -20.23 -10.81
C SER A 127 9.16 -21.47 -10.56
N ASP A 128 9.72 -22.66 -10.78
CA ASP A 128 9.04 -23.95 -10.61
C ASP A 128 8.73 -24.29 -9.13
N LYS A 129 9.35 -23.56 -8.19
CA LYS A 129 9.12 -23.69 -6.75
C LYS A 129 8.18 -22.62 -6.20
N VAL A 130 7.71 -21.70 -7.04
CA VAL A 130 6.70 -20.70 -6.69
C VAL A 130 5.32 -21.29 -6.96
N GLU A 131 4.36 -20.99 -6.07
CA GLU A 131 3.00 -21.51 -6.20
C GLU A 131 2.40 -21.09 -7.55
N PRO A 132 1.96 -22.05 -8.39
CA PRO A 132 1.46 -21.75 -9.73
C PRO A 132 0.15 -20.96 -9.65
N THR A 133 -0.04 -20.05 -10.60
CA THR A 133 -1.30 -19.32 -10.75
C THR A 133 -2.34 -20.23 -11.40
N ILE A 134 -3.33 -20.68 -10.62
CA ILE A 134 -4.47 -21.46 -11.08
C ILE A 134 -5.73 -20.63 -10.91
N LEU A 135 -6.43 -20.36 -12.02
CA LEU A 135 -7.70 -19.69 -12.02
C LEU A 135 -8.85 -20.68 -11.91
N THR A 136 -9.82 -20.35 -11.08
CA THR A 136 -11.08 -21.08 -10.90
C THR A 136 -12.22 -20.08 -10.86
N ARG A 137 -13.48 -20.56 -10.85
CA ARG A 137 -14.66 -19.70 -10.73
C ARG A 137 -14.57 -18.71 -9.56
N SER A 138 -13.97 -19.09 -8.44
CA SER A 138 -13.86 -18.25 -7.25
C SER A 138 -13.02 -16.97 -7.43
N ASN A 139 -12.21 -16.90 -8.48
CA ASN A 139 -11.40 -15.72 -8.81
C ASN A 139 -12.19 -14.61 -9.53
N PHE A 140 -13.42 -14.90 -9.95
CA PHE A 140 -14.24 -14.00 -10.78
C PHE A 140 -15.50 -13.53 -10.03
N ARG A 141 -15.94 -12.31 -10.33
CA ARG A 141 -17.09 -11.71 -9.68
C ARG A 141 -18.42 -12.29 -10.14
N THR A 142 -18.51 -12.63 -11.45
CA THR A 142 -19.72 -13.15 -12.08
C THR A 142 -19.47 -14.49 -12.75
N ASP A 143 -20.54 -15.26 -12.97
CA ASP A 143 -20.47 -16.50 -13.76
C ASP A 143 -20.17 -16.22 -15.24
N ASP A 144 -20.66 -15.09 -15.73
CA ASP A 144 -20.44 -14.67 -17.12
C ASP A 144 -18.95 -14.40 -17.39
N ASP A 145 -18.26 -13.68 -16.46
CA ASP A 145 -16.82 -13.45 -16.59
C ASP A 145 -16.03 -14.77 -16.61
N TRP A 146 -16.40 -15.72 -15.75
CA TRP A 146 -15.75 -17.03 -15.72
C TRP A 146 -16.05 -17.85 -16.98
N SER A 147 -17.30 -17.86 -17.43
CA SER A 147 -17.72 -18.59 -18.64
C SER A 147 -17.00 -18.07 -19.89
N GLU A 148 -16.78 -16.76 -20.01
CA GLU A 148 -16.01 -16.20 -21.11
C GLU A 148 -14.55 -16.66 -21.07
N VAL A 149 -13.92 -16.66 -19.89
CA VAL A 149 -12.54 -17.15 -19.72
C VAL A 149 -12.44 -18.64 -20.05
N GLN A 150 -13.41 -19.46 -19.59
CA GLN A 150 -13.46 -20.88 -19.92
C GLN A 150 -13.58 -21.10 -21.44
N ARG A 151 -14.43 -20.32 -22.12
CA ARG A 151 -14.60 -20.39 -23.56
C ARG A 151 -13.30 -20.07 -24.33
N VAL A 152 -12.59 -19.02 -23.90
CA VAL A 152 -11.30 -18.65 -24.48
C VAL A 152 -10.26 -19.73 -24.21
N ALA A 153 -10.20 -20.25 -22.97
CA ALA A 153 -9.28 -21.32 -22.61
C ALA A 153 -9.54 -22.59 -23.41
N GLN A 154 -10.80 -22.98 -23.58
CA GLN A 154 -11.18 -24.14 -24.38
C GLN A 154 -10.65 -24.04 -25.83
N ASN A 155 -10.76 -22.87 -26.44
CA ASN A 155 -10.29 -22.64 -27.80
C ASN A 155 -8.76 -22.56 -27.88
N GLU A 156 -8.09 -21.83 -26.98
CA GLU A 156 -6.64 -21.63 -27.01
C GLU A 156 -5.86 -22.92 -26.65
N MET A 157 -6.43 -23.76 -25.80
CA MET A 157 -5.82 -25.01 -25.33
C MET A 157 -6.36 -26.25 -26.03
N GLU A 158 -7.24 -26.08 -27.05
CA GLU A 158 -7.85 -27.14 -27.84
C GLU A 158 -8.51 -28.25 -26.98
N LEU A 159 -9.28 -27.82 -25.95
CA LEU A 159 -9.94 -28.75 -25.04
C LEU A 159 -11.31 -29.18 -25.53
N ASP A 160 -11.70 -30.42 -25.25
CA ASP A 160 -13.01 -30.99 -25.64
C ASP A 160 -14.18 -30.31 -24.87
N SER A 161 -13.93 -29.79 -23.69
CA SER A 161 -14.94 -29.13 -22.83
C SER A 161 -14.34 -27.95 -22.06
N PRO A 162 -15.18 -26.99 -21.61
CA PRO A 162 -14.73 -25.89 -20.75
C PRO A 162 -14.06 -26.42 -19.46
N PRO A 163 -12.84 -25.96 -19.12
CA PRO A 163 -12.13 -26.46 -17.94
C PRO A 163 -12.68 -25.86 -16.62
N ASP A 164 -12.70 -26.66 -15.56
CA ASP A 164 -13.07 -26.20 -14.21
C ASP A 164 -11.95 -25.38 -13.50
N SER A 165 -10.72 -25.53 -13.98
CA SER A 165 -9.56 -24.79 -13.54
C SER A 165 -8.58 -24.55 -14.68
N ILE A 166 -7.89 -23.42 -14.67
CA ILE A 166 -6.96 -23.03 -15.73
C ILE A 166 -5.61 -22.70 -15.09
N ASN A 167 -4.59 -23.47 -15.45
CA ASN A 167 -3.22 -23.17 -15.07
C ASN A 167 -2.65 -22.10 -16.02
N MET A 168 -2.42 -20.90 -15.48
CA MET A 168 -1.88 -19.75 -16.22
C MET A 168 -0.35 -19.78 -16.32
N GLY A 169 0.30 -20.73 -15.62
CA GLY A 169 1.75 -20.72 -15.46
C GLY A 169 2.26 -19.52 -14.63
N ASN A 170 3.57 -19.42 -14.50
CA ASN A 170 4.20 -18.33 -13.77
C ASN A 170 4.44 -17.13 -14.68
N ARG A 171 4.30 -15.93 -14.10
CA ARG A 171 4.61 -14.67 -14.79
C ARG A 171 6.09 -14.42 -14.85
N TYR A 172 6.80 -14.72 -13.76
CA TYR A 172 8.23 -14.54 -13.62
C TYR A 172 8.93 -15.88 -13.86
N LEU A 173 9.85 -15.91 -14.85
CA LEU A 173 10.58 -17.12 -15.23
C LEU A 173 12.07 -16.92 -14.95
N PHE A 174 12.60 -17.72 -14.02
CA PHE A 174 14.00 -17.66 -13.61
C PHE A 174 14.40 -18.96 -12.87
N GLU A 175 15.69 -19.21 -12.78
CA GLU A 175 16.27 -20.38 -12.11
C GLU A 175 17.30 -19.91 -11.07
N ASP A 176 17.25 -20.49 -9.88
CA ASP A 176 18.23 -20.38 -8.80
C ASP A 176 18.76 -18.96 -8.51
N ILE A 177 17.80 -18.02 -8.36
CA ILE A 177 18.11 -16.63 -8.02
C ILE A 177 18.12 -16.44 -6.51
N LYS A 178 19.08 -15.65 -6.02
CA LYS A 178 19.13 -15.12 -4.67
C LYS A 178 19.56 -13.65 -4.68
N THR A 179 19.16 -12.89 -3.65
CA THR A 179 19.60 -11.51 -3.49
C THR A 179 21.01 -11.44 -2.85
N ILE A 180 21.77 -10.42 -3.22
CA ILE A 180 23.05 -10.09 -2.62
C ILE A 180 23.06 -8.60 -2.25
N PRO A 181 23.51 -8.21 -1.04
CA PRO A 181 24.06 -9.06 0.03
C PRO A 181 22.98 -9.85 0.78
N GLN A 182 23.35 -11.00 1.33
CA GLN A 182 22.45 -11.81 2.16
C GLN A 182 22.61 -11.51 3.65
N ASP A 183 23.77 -10.99 4.02
CA ASP A 183 24.07 -10.62 5.40
C ASP A 183 23.64 -9.17 5.66
N TRP A 184 22.44 -9.03 6.22
CA TRP A 184 21.86 -7.76 6.65
C TRP A 184 20.93 -7.98 7.85
N ARG A 185 20.75 -6.97 8.67
CA ARG A 185 19.99 -7.01 9.91
C ARG A 185 18.49 -7.00 9.63
N ARG A 186 17.87 -8.19 9.65
CA ARG A 186 16.45 -8.40 9.30
C ARG A 186 15.47 -7.75 10.28
N GLU A 187 15.87 -7.53 11.51
CA GLU A 187 15.11 -6.82 12.54
C GLU A 187 14.91 -5.33 12.25
N LEU A 188 15.72 -4.76 11.35
CA LEU A 188 15.56 -3.38 10.87
C LEU A 188 14.51 -3.25 9.75
N LEU A 189 13.96 -4.35 9.25
CA LEU A 189 12.90 -4.35 8.25
C LEU A 189 11.54 -4.60 8.87
N ASN A 190 10.57 -3.76 8.51
CA ASN A 190 9.16 -3.99 8.77
C ASN A 190 8.39 -3.98 7.45
N LEU A 191 7.56 -4.99 7.22
CA LEU A 191 6.79 -5.13 5.98
C LEU A 191 5.31 -4.89 6.23
N VAL A 192 4.66 -4.20 5.30
CA VAL A 192 3.23 -3.88 5.36
C VAL A 192 2.60 -4.17 4.00
N LEU A 193 1.63 -5.08 3.95
CA LEU A 193 0.89 -5.41 2.74
C LEU A 193 -0.23 -4.41 2.47
N GLY A 194 -0.21 -3.79 1.30
CA GLY A 194 -1.27 -2.92 0.80
C GLY A 194 -2.30 -3.69 -0.03
N SER A 195 -2.99 -4.64 0.56
CA SER A 195 -4.07 -5.41 -0.08
C SER A 195 -5.19 -5.71 0.91
N HIS A 196 -6.44 -5.67 0.41
CA HIS A 196 -7.63 -6.08 1.17
C HIS A 196 -8.00 -7.55 0.94
N ASP A 197 -7.25 -8.27 0.12
CA ASP A 197 -7.42 -9.70 -0.11
C ASP A 197 -6.97 -10.48 1.13
N SER A 198 -7.94 -11.09 1.83
CA SER A 198 -7.71 -11.85 3.06
C SER A 198 -6.83 -13.09 2.84
N ALA A 199 -7.03 -13.78 1.70
CA ALA A 199 -6.22 -14.95 1.37
C ALA A 199 -4.76 -14.58 1.13
N LEU A 200 -4.51 -13.44 0.46
CA LEU A 200 -3.17 -12.94 0.27
C LEU A 200 -2.53 -12.48 1.58
N GLN A 201 -3.30 -11.83 2.48
CA GLN A 201 -2.79 -11.45 3.81
C GLN A 201 -2.31 -12.65 4.62
N GLU A 202 -3.03 -13.76 4.56
CA GLU A 202 -2.62 -15.01 5.18
C GLU A 202 -1.44 -15.67 4.45
N LYS A 203 -1.48 -15.72 3.11
CA LYS A 203 -0.42 -16.31 2.29
C LYS A 203 0.94 -15.66 2.56
N VAL A 204 1.03 -14.34 2.56
CA VAL A 204 2.31 -13.64 2.79
C VAL A 204 2.88 -13.90 4.18
N ASN A 205 2.01 -14.13 5.16
CA ASN A 205 2.41 -14.48 6.52
C ASN A 205 2.85 -15.94 6.69
N ARG A 206 2.78 -16.79 5.66
CA ARG A 206 3.45 -18.09 5.65
C ARG A 206 4.97 -17.98 5.47
N PHE A 207 5.43 -16.88 4.87
CA PHE A 207 6.85 -16.70 4.53
C PHE A 207 7.61 -15.89 5.57
N ARG A 208 7.01 -14.79 6.08
CA ARG A 208 7.60 -13.94 7.11
C ARG A 208 6.57 -12.97 7.69
N PRO A 209 6.89 -12.29 8.81
CA PRO A 209 5.98 -11.31 9.39
C PRO A 209 5.64 -10.17 8.43
N VAL A 210 4.37 -10.02 8.10
CA VAL A 210 3.85 -8.94 7.25
C VAL A 210 2.64 -8.33 7.91
N GLN A 211 2.69 -7.03 8.16
CA GLN A 211 1.59 -6.23 8.69
C GLN A 211 0.57 -5.92 7.59
N VAL A 212 -0.62 -5.46 7.96
CA VAL A 212 -1.71 -5.17 7.04
C VAL A 212 -2.06 -3.70 7.06
N PHE A 213 -2.09 -3.07 5.90
CA PHE A 213 -2.43 -1.66 5.74
C PHE A 213 -3.94 -1.47 5.56
N ASN A 214 -4.53 -0.51 6.28
CA ASN A 214 -5.91 -0.11 6.13
C ASN A 214 -6.01 1.31 5.53
N LEU A 215 -6.84 1.44 4.49
CA LEU A 215 -7.19 2.73 3.92
C LEU A 215 -8.14 3.50 4.85
N SER A 216 -8.19 4.82 4.69
CA SER A 216 -9.14 5.69 5.42
C SER A 216 -10.61 5.29 5.21
N ILE A 217 -10.91 4.70 4.06
CA ILE A 217 -12.26 4.25 3.68
C ILE A 217 -12.59 2.83 4.13
N THR A 218 -11.64 2.10 4.77
CA THR A 218 -11.91 0.73 5.24
C THR A 218 -12.96 0.76 6.35
N PRO A 219 -14.09 0.06 6.20
CA PRO A 219 -15.14 0.03 7.22
C PRO A 219 -14.62 -0.55 8.55
N PRO A 220 -15.10 -0.06 9.70
CA PRO A 220 -14.66 -0.53 11.01
C PRO A 220 -14.82 -2.05 11.23
N ASN A 221 -15.93 -2.64 10.76
CA ASN A 221 -16.15 -4.08 10.88
C ASN A 221 -15.08 -4.89 10.13
N ILE A 222 -14.65 -4.45 8.93
CA ILE A 222 -13.58 -5.10 8.16
C ILE A 222 -12.24 -5.00 8.90
N ILE A 223 -12.02 -3.92 9.63
CA ILE A 223 -10.81 -3.77 10.46
C ILE A 223 -10.83 -4.79 11.60
N GLU A 224 -11.96 -4.95 12.29
CA GLU A 224 -12.09 -5.93 13.37
C GLU A 224 -11.95 -7.37 12.85
N GLU A 225 -12.60 -7.72 11.75
CA GLU A 225 -12.47 -9.03 11.09
C GLU A 225 -11.01 -9.31 10.69
N THR A 226 -10.31 -8.29 10.18
CA THR A 226 -8.88 -8.40 9.84
C THR A 226 -8.04 -8.60 11.09
N HIS A 227 -8.32 -7.87 12.18
CA HIS A 227 -7.61 -8.02 13.45
C HIS A 227 -7.76 -9.43 14.02
N GLU A 228 -8.97 -9.96 14.04
CA GLU A 228 -9.26 -11.31 14.51
C GLU A 228 -8.52 -12.37 13.67
N ARG A 229 -8.65 -12.31 12.35
CA ARG A 229 -7.98 -13.23 11.42
C ARG A 229 -6.47 -13.19 11.56
N MET A 230 -5.87 -12.01 11.57
CA MET A 230 -4.42 -11.85 11.67
C MET A 230 -3.88 -12.26 13.04
N SER A 231 -4.69 -12.21 14.10
CA SER A 231 -4.28 -12.70 15.41
C SER A 231 -3.93 -14.20 15.43
N THR A 232 -4.46 -14.98 14.47
CA THR A 232 -4.22 -16.41 14.30
C THR A 232 -3.27 -16.75 13.15
N SER A 233 -3.17 -15.86 12.14
CA SER A 233 -2.43 -16.12 10.90
C SER A 233 -1.09 -15.38 10.82
N TYR A 234 -0.78 -14.51 11.78
CA TYR A 234 0.47 -13.74 11.77
C TYR A 234 1.68 -14.66 11.95
N HIS A 235 2.75 -14.41 11.21
CA HIS A 235 3.94 -15.24 11.25
C HIS A 235 4.60 -15.23 12.63
N VAL A 236 4.99 -16.41 13.12
CA VAL A 236 5.52 -16.62 14.48
C VAL A 236 6.76 -15.76 14.79
N ASP A 237 7.63 -15.51 13.82
CA ASP A 237 8.84 -14.69 14.00
C ASP A 237 8.52 -13.21 14.22
N GLY A 238 7.29 -12.78 13.93
CA GLY A 238 6.81 -11.43 14.21
C GLY A 238 6.33 -11.22 15.64
N GLY A 239 6.33 -12.28 16.45
CA GLY A 239 5.80 -12.28 17.80
C GLY A 239 4.28 -12.28 17.85
N LYS A 240 3.73 -11.72 18.93
CA LYS A 240 2.28 -11.61 19.08
C LYS A 240 1.71 -10.52 18.21
N TRP A 241 0.63 -10.84 17.47
CA TRP A 241 -0.11 -9.84 16.72
C TRP A 241 -0.71 -8.75 17.60
N GLU A 242 -0.53 -7.51 17.22
CA GLU A 242 -1.06 -6.34 17.91
C GLU A 242 -1.84 -5.46 16.93
N ARG A 243 -2.85 -4.76 17.44
CA ARG A 243 -3.70 -3.89 16.62
C ARG A 243 -2.91 -2.80 15.87
N ARG A 244 -1.85 -2.27 16.49
CA ARG A 244 -0.95 -1.29 15.85
C ARG A 244 -0.20 -1.83 14.62
N MET A 245 -0.23 -3.14 14.37
CA MET A 245 0.30 -3.76 13.15
C MET A 245 -0.65 -3.63 11.95
N MET A 246 -1.78 -2.94 12.17
CA MET A 246 -2.73 -2.54 11.13
C MET A 246 -2.75 -1.01 10.98
N PRO A 247 -1.69 -0.38 10.44
CA PRO A 247 -1.68 1.07 10.27
C PRO A 247 -2.87 1.54 9.43
N ARG A 248 -3.56 2.59 9.92
CA ARG A 248 -4.74 3.18 9.29
C ARG A 248 -4.40 4.56 8.74
N THR A 249 -4.59 4.76 7.45
CA THR A 249 -4.42 6.09 6.84
C THR A 249 -5.59 6.98 7.21
N VAL A 250 -5.30 8.23 7.50
CA VAL A 250 -6.30 9.28 7.64
C VAL A 250 -5.76 10.59 7.05
N MET A 251 -6.59 11.26 6.29
CA MET A 251 -6.29 12.61 5.80
C MET A 251 -6.52 13.61 6.92
N VAL A 252 -5.59 14.54 7.11
CA VAL A 252 -5.59 15.48 8.23
C VAL A 252 -5.55 16.91 7.73
N PHE A 253 -6.53 17.70 8.16
CA PHE A 253 -6.62 19.12 7.89
C PHE A 253 -6.90 19.87 9.19
N VAL A 254 -5.85 20.45 9.78
CA VAL A 254 -5.95 21.21 11.04
C VAL A 254 -5.80 22.69 10.75
N ASN A 255 -6.72 23.49 11.23
CA ASN A 255 -6.55 24.93 11.27
C ASN A 255 -6.40 25.38 12.73
N ASP A 256 -5.31 26.10 13.02
CA ASP A 256 -4.99 26.66 14.34
C ASP A 256 -4.68 28.15 14.26
N GLU A 257 -5.23 28.83 13.25
CA GLU A 257 -4.94 30.25 12.98
C GLU A 257 -5.41 31.14 14.14
N GLU A 258 -4.47 31.94 14.65
CA GLU A 258 -4.74 32.87 15.74
C GLU A 258 -5.72 33.97 15.33
N GLY A 259 -6.63 34.31 16.23
CA GLY A 259 -7.67 35.29 15.98
C GLY A 259 -8.96 34.77 15.34
N MET A 260 -8.98 33.51 14.89
CA MET A 260 -10.20 32.83 14.47
C MET A 260 -10.90 32.18 15.67
N THR A 261 -12.22 32.19 15.67
CA THR A 261 -13.03 31.35 16.55
C THR A 261 -12.90 29.88 16.13
N LYS A 262 -13.27 28.95 17.04
CA LYS A 262 -13.28 27.52 16.73
C LYS A 262 -14.11 27.21 15.48
N ASP A 263 -15.29 27.78 15.36
CA ASP A 263 -16.19 27.56 14.22
C ASP A 263 -15.56 28.08 12.91
N GLN A 264 -14.88 29.23 12.96
CA GLN A 264 -14.15 29.76 11.81
C GLN A 264 -12.97 28.88 11.41
N GLN A 265 -12.24 28.31 12.37
CA GLN A 265 -11.16 27.34 12.11
C GLN A 265 -11.71 26.07 11.49
N ASP A 266 -12.82 25.54 12.02
CA ASP A 266 -13.49 24.34 11.48
C ASP A 266 -13.96 24.55 10.04
N GLU A 267 -14.58 25.71 9.74
CA GLU A 267 -15.02 26.07 8.40
C GLU A 267 -13.86 26.23 7.41
N ALA A 268 -12.80 26.92 7.83
CA ALA A 268 -11.60 27.12 7.00
C ALA A 268 -10.90 25.79 6.68
N ALA A 269 -10.74 24.90 7.67
CA ALA A 269 -10.18 23.57 7.46
C ALA A 269 -11.04 22.70 6.51
N MET A 270 -12.36 22.78 6.64
CA MET A 270 -13.29 22.08 5.74
C MET A 270 -13.20 22.62 4.31
N GLY A 271 -13.11 23.93 4.13
CA GLY A 271 -12.90 24.55 2.81
C GLY A 271 -11.62 24.06 2.15
N GLU A 272 -10.54 23.98 2.91
CA GLU A 272 -9.26 23.46 2.42
C GLU A 272 -9.35 21.99 2.03
N ALA A 273 -9.93 21.15 2.88
CA ALA A 273 -10.11 19.72 2.61
C ALA A 273 -10.91 19.50 1.32
N ARG A 274 -12.02 20.20 1.14
CA ARG A 274 -12.83 20.13 -0.09
C ARG A 274 -12.04 20.58 -1.33
N SER A 275 -11.26 21.63 -1.23
CA SER A 275 -10.42 22.11 -2.33
C SER A 275 -9.37 21.07 -2.73
N ALA A 276 -8.63 20.53 -1.76
CA ALA A 276 -7.62 19.49 -1.98
C ALA A 276 -8.21 18.23 -2.61
N LEU A 277 -9.33 17.74 -2.07
CA LEU A 277 -10.02 16.55 -2.57
C LEU A 277 -10.63 16.77 -3.96
N SER A 278 -11.13 17.98 -4.25
CA SER A 278 -11.60 18.32 -5.59
C SER A 278 -10.47 18.27 -6.61
N THR A 279 -9.31 18.81 -6.27
CA THR A 279 -8.10 18.75 -7.12
C THR A 279 -7.68 17.30 -7.36
N TYR A 280 -7.66 16.50 -6.32
CA TYR A 280 -7.31 15.07 -6.42
C TYR A 280 -8.25 14.29 -7.35
N TRP A 281 -9.57 14.40 -7.17
CA TRP A 281 -10.53 13.68 -8.00
C TRP A 281 -10.57 14.20 -9.44
N SER A 282 -10.47 15.52 -9.64
CA SER A 282 -10.33 16.09 -10.97
C SER A 282 -9.10 15.57 -11.70
N ALA A 283 -7.98 15.49 -11.00
CA ALA A 283 -6.74 14.96 -11.57
C ALA A 283 -6.85 13.46 -11.93
N LEU A 284 -7.48 12.66 -11.09
CA LEU A 284 -7.61 11.20 -11.31
C LEU A 284 -8.64 10.84 -12.38
N GLU A 285 -9.80 11.49 -12.38
CA GLU A 285 -10.96 11.06 -13.18
C GLU A 285 -11.32 12.09 -14.28
N GLY A 286 -10.71 13.27 -14.25
CA GLY A 286 -11.03 14.38 -15.17
C GLY A 286 -12.38 15.04 -14.88
N THR A 287 -13.08 14.62 -13.82
CA THR A 287 -14.37 15.16 -13.39
C THR A 287 -14.42 15.32 -11.89
N ILE A 288 -15.26 16.24 -11.41
CA ILE A 288 -15.54 16.44 -9.99
C ILE A 288 -16.88 15.77 -9.68
N ASP A 289 -16.84 14.75 -8.83
CA ASP A 289 -18.04 14.11 -8.26
C ASP A 289 -18.21 14.57 -6.81
N PRO A 290 -19.21 15.41 -6.49
CA PRO A 290 -19.44 15.91 -5.14
C PRO A 290 -19.63 14.82 -4.11
N SER A 291 -20.28 13.70 -4.49
CA SER A 291 -20.51 12.58 -3.56
C SER A 291 -19.24 11.87 -3.13
N LYS A 292 -18.23 11.84 -3.99
CA LYS A 292 -16.89 11.29 -3.67
C LYS A 292 -16.12 12.22 -2.76
N ILE A 293 -16.25 13.54 -2.97
CA ILE A 293 -15.61 14.55 -2.12
C ILE A 293 -16.22 14.47 -0.71
N GLU A 294 -17.54 14.41 -0.58
CA GLU A 294 -18.18 14.29 0.73
C GLU A 294 -17.76 13.01 1.46
N ARG A 295 -17.80 11.86 0.82
CA ARG A 295 -17.31 10.61 1.42
C ARG A 295 -15.84 10.68 1.84
N ALA A 296 -14.99 11.37 1.10
CA ALA A 296 -13.59 11.54 1.44
C ALA A 296 -13.41 12.49 2.62
N THR A 297 -14.20 13.58 2.71
CA THR A 297 -14.21 14.47 3.88
C THR A 297 -14.72 13.78 5.13
N ASP A 298 -15.74 12.92 5.03
CA ASP A 298 -16.27 12.14 6.16
C ASP A 298 -15.22 11.18 6.72
N ASN A 299 -14.33 10.66 5.87
CA ASN A 299 -13.24 9.77 6.27
C ASN A 299 -11.97 10.50 6.74
N ALA A 300 -11.87 11.80 6.53
CA ALA A 300 -10.78 12.64 7.02
C ALA A 300 -11.01 13.10 8.48
N VAL A 301 -9.99 13.67 9.10
CA VAL A 301 -10.12 14.44 10.34
C VAL A 301 -9.85 15.91 10.02
N ILE A 302 -10.85 16.75 10.24
CA ILE A 302 -10.89 18.11 9.72
C ILE A 302 -11.39 19.07 10.81
N GLY A 303 -10.73 20.19 10.96
CA GLY A 303 -11.21 21.27 11.83
C GLY A 303 -10.13 21.94 12.65
N SER A 304 -10.57 22.60 13.72
CA SER A 304 -9.71 23.15 14.77
C SER A 304 -8.99 22.04 15.51
N VAL A 305 -7.99 22.41 16.29
CA VAL A 305 -7.27 21.48 17.18
C VAL A 305 -8.22 20.66 18.06
N ASP A 306 -9.25 21.31 18.63
CA ASP A 306 -10.23 20.63 19.49
C ASP A 306 -11.09 19.64 18.70
N SER A 307 -11.59 20.06 17.52
CA SER A 307 -12.44 19.23 16.67
C SER A 307 -11.69 18.01 16.14
N VAL A 308 -10.44 18.17 15.70
CA VAL A 308 -9.61 17.06 15.21
C VAL A 308 -9.25 16.10 16.34
N SER A 309 -8.88 16.62 17.53
CA SER A 309 -8.59 15.77 18.69
C SER A 309 -9.80 14.93 19.10
N LYS A 310 -10.98 15.54 19.12
CA LYS A 310 -12.25 14.84 19.42
C LYS A 310 -12.53 13.75 18.37
N GLN A 311 -12.45 14.08 17.08
CA GLN A 311 -12.68 13.11 15.99
C GLN A 311 -11.75 11.90 16.09
N ILE A 312 -10.47 12.09 16.42
CA ILE A 312 -9.53 10.99 16.58
C ILE A 312 -9.95 10.12 17.77
N SER A 313 -10.22 10.71 18.93
CA SER A 313 -10.59 9.97 20.14
C SER A 313 -11.91 9.19 20.00
N GLU A 314 -12.85 9.66 19.17
CA GLU A 314 -14.16 9.01 18.98
C GLU A 314 -14.14 7.94 17.88
N ARG A 315 -13.24 8.07 16.87
CA ARG A 315 -13.27 7.24 15.65
C ARG A 315 -12.23 6.15 15.62
N PHE A 316 -11.15 6.27 16.40
CA PHE A 316 -10.03 5.34 16.38
C PHE A 316 -9.88 4.63 17.73
N HIS A 317 -9.52 3.36 17.66
CA HIS A 317 -9.17 2.63 18.87
C HIS A 317 -7.85 3.17 19.44
N PRO A 318 -7.67 3.23 20.78
CA PRO A 318 -6.42 3.72 21.38
C PRO A 318 -5.14 3.02 20.88
N ASP A 319 -5.24 1.74 20.55
CA ASP A 319 -4.11 0.95 20.04
C ASP A 319 -3.95 1.02 18.51
N ASP A 320 -4.77 1.80 17.79
CA ASP A 320 -4.60 1.99 16.36
C ASP A 320 -3.32 2.81 16.08
N ARG A 321 -2.52 2.37 15.12
CA ARG A 321 -1.46 3.19 14.54
C ARG A 321 -2.04 4.05 13.43
N ILE A 322 -2.11 5.35 13.65
CA ILE A 322 -2.64 6.31 12.67
C ILE A 322 -1.50 6.77 11.77
N MET A 323 -1.70 6.67 10.45
CA MET A 323 -0.84 7.23 9.42
C MET A 323 -1.48 8.52 8.89
N CYS A 324 -1.08 9.64 9.44
CA CYS A 324 -1.59 10.94 9.04
C CYS A 324 -1.08 11.34 7.65
N TRP A 325 -1.99 11.68 6.78
CA TRP A 325 -1.70 12.17 5.43
C TRP A 325 -1.98 13.66 5.35
N PHE A 326 -0.93 14.48 5.25
CA PHE A 326 -0.99 15.93 5.32
C PHE A 326 -0.92 16.61 3.96
N ASP A 327 -0.24 15.98 2.98
CA ASP A 327 -0.18 16.49 1.61
C ASP A 327 -1.13 15.70 0.71
N PHE A 328 -2.14 16.37 0.22
CA PHE A 328 -3.15 15.77 -0.62
C PHE A 328 -3.40 16.65 -1.86
N PHE A 329 -2.45 16.61 -2.81
CA PHE A 329 -2.49 17.35 -4.08
C PHE A 329 -2.60 18.88 -3.96
N ASN A 330 -2.25 19.44 -2.82
CA ASN A 330 -2.21 20.90 -2.65
C ASN A 330 -0.93 21.51 -3.19
N HIS A 331 0.19 20.77 -3.16
CA HIS A 331 1.52 21.24 -3.59
C HIS A 331 1.96 22.58 -2.96
N ASP A 332 1.41 22.91 -1.81
CA ASP A 332 1.77 24.08 -1.00
C ASP A 332 2.54 23.60 0.23
N SER A 333 3.87 23.65 0.13
CA SER A 333 4.76 23.16 1.19
C SER A 333 4.57 23.92 2.51
N ASP A 334 4.32 25.23 2.47
CA ASP A 334 4.14 26.03 3.68
C ASP A 334 2.83 25.65 4.38
N ARG A 335 1.81 25.37 3.61
CA ARG A 335 0.53 24.91 4.14
C ARG A 335 0.62 23.51 4.74
N VAL A 336 1.26 22.58 4.06
CA VAL A 336 1.51 21.23 4.56
C VAL A 336 2.30 21.29 5.87
N MET A 337 3.35 22.09 5.92
CA MET A 337 4.16 22.27 7.12
C MET A 337 3.35 22.82 8.30
N ARG A 338 2.52 23.86 8.09
CA ARG A 338 1.64 24.40 9.16
C ARG A 338 0.68 23.35 9.67
N ASN A 339 0.02 22.59 8.78
CA ASN A 339 -0.89 21.53 9.15
C ASN A 339 -0.17 20.43 9.97
N MET A 340 1.01 19.98 9.53
CA MET A 340 1.82 19.01 10.27
C MET A 340 2.23 19.55 11.66
N MET A 341 2.68 20.79 11.74
CA MET A 341 3.10 21.41 13.02
C MET A 341 1.92 21.57 13.97
N ALA A 342 0.77 22.01 13.48
CA ALA A 342 -0.45 22.13 14.29
C ALA A 342 -0.86 20.76 14.86
N PHE A 343 -0.84 19.73 14.01
CA PHE A 343 -1.14 18.37 14.45
C PHE A 343 -0.13 17.87 15.49
N MET A 344 1.16 17.88 15.17
CA MET A 344 2.21 17.32 16.04
C MET A 344 2.32 18.03 17.38
N ASN A 345 2.19 19.36 17.41
CA ASN A 345 2.41 20.14 18.61
C ASN A 345 1.15 20.32 19.45
N LYS A 346 -0.05 20.29 18.85
CA LYS A 346 -1.29 20.64 19.53
C LYS A 346 -2.32 19.49 19.59
N VAL A 347 -2.40 18.63 18.58
CA VAL A 347 -3.35 17.51 18.51
C VAL A 347 -2.74 16.24 19.11
N ALA A 348 -1.58 15.81 18.61
CA ALA A 348 -0.97 14.55 19.02
C ALA A 348 -0.75 14.39 20.53
N PRO A 349 -0.32 15.43 21.28
CA PRO A 349 -0.20 15.34 22.74
C PRO A 349 -1.53 15.11 23.47
N ARG A 350 -2.65 15.53 22.88
CA ARG A 350 -3.98 15.39 23.48
C ARG A 350 -4.58 14.00 23.29
N VAL A 351 -4.28 13.37 22.16
CA VAL A 351 -4.88 12.06 21.80
C VAL A 351 -4.03 10.88 22.28
N ASN A 352 -2.74 11.07 22.47
CA ASN A 352 -1.83 10.03 22.96
C ASN A 352 -1.79 9.92 24.49
N GLY A 353 -2.68 10.57 25.21
CA GLY A 353 -2.76 10.48 26.67
C GLY A 353 -1.53 11.02 27.40
N GLY A 354 -0.76 11.91 26.76
CA GLY A 354 0.46 12.48 27.32
C GLY A 354 1.54 11.41 27.52
N ILE A 355 2.17 11.03 26.42
CA ILE A 355 3.44 10.26 26.48
C ILE A 355 4.55 11.14 26.95
#